data_3075b1d5858ff912cbf82cefe7fcd480
#
_entry.id   3075b1d5858ff912cbf82cefe7fcd480
#
_cell.length_a   1.000
_cell.length_b   1.000
_cell.length_c   1.000
_cell.angle_alpha   90.00
_cell.angle_beta   90.00
_cell.angle_gamma   90.00
#
_symmetry.space_group_name_H-M   'P 1'
#
loop_
_entity.id
_entity.type
_entity.pdbx_description
1 polymer ?
#
loop_
_entity_poly.entity_id
_entity_poly.type
_entity_poly.pdbx_seq_one_letter_code
_entity_poly.pdbx_strand_id
1 'polypeptide(L)'
;MDINQLIEIVKKKICVNLNIEQIEIQDKTYLHIKHSTHQKDKFHIKILIKSKYLQNEKKIETMRKIYKILDQEIKKHIHSIQLKIN
;
A
#
# COMPACT_ATOMS: atom_id res chain seq x y z
N MET A 1 -7.37 5.93 13.43
CA MET A 1 -6.95 6.45 12.09
C MET A 1 -8.02 6.09 11.07
N ASP A 2 -8.50 7.06 10.32
CA ASP A 2 -9.42 6.77 9.22
C ASP A 2 -8.66 6.46 7.92
N ILE A 3 -9.39 5.98 6.90
CA ILE A 3 -8.76 5.56 5.64
C ILE A 3 -8.12 6.73 4.89
N ASN A 4 -8.67 7.93 4.98
CA ASN A 4 -8.11 9.09 4.30
C ASN A 4 -6.77 9.49 4.89
N GLN A 5 -6.65 9.45 6.21
CA GLN A 5 -5.37 9.70 6.90
C GLN A 5 -4.34 8.64 6.52
N LEU A 6 -4.74 7.37 6.48
CA LEU A 6 -3.84 6.28 6.09
C LEU A 6 -3.34 6.46 4.66
N ILE A 7 -4.23 6.77 3.73
CA ILE A 7 -3.86 6.99 2.32
C ILE A 7 -2.83 8.11 2.20
N GLU A 8 -3.01 9.22 2.91
CA GLU A 8 -2.06 10.34 2.87
C GLU A 8 -0.69 9.94 3.42
N ILE A 9 -0.66 9.21 4.52
CA ILE A 9 0.60 8.74 5.12
C ILE A 9 1.33 7.79 4.17
N VAL A 10 0.61 6.83 3.59
CA VAL A 10 1.17 5.85 2.66
C VAL A 10 1.75 6.52 1.42
N LYS A 11 0.99 7.43 0.81
CA LYS A 11 1.47 8.21 -0.35
C LYS A 11 2.75 8.96 -0.02
N LYS A 12 2.76 9.69 1.08
CA LYS A 12 3.90 10.50 1.47
C LYS A 12 5.14 9.64 1.69
N LYS A 13 5.03 8.56 2.43
CA LYS A 13 6.16 7.68 2.73
C LYS A 13 6.73 7.04 1.46
N ILE A 14 5.87 6.58 0.57
CA ILE A 14 6.31 5.96 -0.68
C ILE A 14 6.97 7.00 -1.60
N CYS A 15 6.35 8.17 -1.76
CA CYS A 15 6.90 9.22 -2.62
C CYS A 15 8.26 9.74 -2.15
N VAL A 16 8.48 9.78 -0.84
CA VAL A 16 9.76 10.22 -0.27
C VAL A 16 10.87 9.19 -0.48
N ASN A 17 10.51 7.90 -0.48
CA ASN A 17 11.49 6.81 -0.44
C ASN A 17 11.71 6.12 -1.80
N LEU A 18 10.78 6.26 -2.75
CA LEU A 18 10.87 5.60 -4.05
C LEU A 18 10.77 6.61 -5.18
N ASN A 19 11.44 6.30 -6.28
CA ASN A 19 11.39 7.12 -7.49
C ASN A 19 10.16 6.73 -8.31
N ILE A 20 9.09 7.51 -8.17
CA ILE A 20 7.81 7.25 -8.85
C ILE A 20 7.29 8.51 -9.55
N GLU A 21 6.52 8.30 -10.63
CA GLU A 21 5.91 9.37 -11.40
C GLU A 21 4.50 9.68 -10.90
N GLN A 22 3.71 8.64 -10.59
CA GLN A 22 2.35 8.78 -10.09
C GLN A 22 2.05 7.66 -9.09
N ILE A 23 1.18 7.95 -8.15
CA ILE A 23 0.70 6.96 -7.19
C ILE A 23 -0.79 7.17 -6.91
N GLU A 24 -1.52 6.05 -6.82
CA GLU A 24 -2.91 6.03 -6.36
C GLU A 24 -3.04 4.93 -5.31
N ILE A 25 -3.78 5.21 -4.25
CA ILE A 25 -4.08 4.24 -3.20
C ILE A 25 -5.60 4.04 -3.18
N GLN A 26 -6.03 2.79 -3.29
CA GLN A 26 -7.45 2.43 -3.26
C GLN A 26 -7.75 1.63 -1.99
N ASP A 27 -8.86 1.97 -1.34
CA ASP A 27 -9.39 1.19 -0.22
C ASP A 27 -10.18 0.00 -0.77
N LYS A 28 -9.72 -1.21 -0.46
CA LYS A 28 -10.37 -2.47 -0.87
C LYS A 28 -10.94 -3.23 0.32
N THR A 29 -11.07 -2.59 1.46
CA THR A 29 -11.55 -3.21 2.69
C THR A 29 -12.93 -3.85 2.51
N TYR A 30 -13.80 -3.21 1.74
CA TYR A 30 -15.16 -3.71 1.49
C TYR A 30 -15.20 -5.09 0.83
N LEU A 31 -14.14 -5.49 0.12
CA LEU A 31 -14.05 -6.81 -0.51
C LEU A 31 -13.83 -7.93 0.52
N HIS A 32 -13.41 -7.58 1.72
CA HIS A 32 -13.03 -8.52 2.76
C HIS A 32 -13.94 -8.49 3.99
N ILE A 33 -14.93 -7.63 3.99
CA ILE A 33 -15.75 -7.34 5.19
C ILE A 33 -16.55 -8.56 5.67
N LYS A 34 -16.88 -9.50 4.78
CA LYS A 34 -17.63 -10.73 5.09
C LYS A 34 -16.74 -11.91 5.44
N HIS A 35 -15.43 -11.77 5.35
CA HIS A 35 -14.51 -12.85 5.70
C HIS A 35 -14.45 -13.02 7.22
N SER A 36 -14.39 -14.27 7.68
CA SER A 36 -14.32 -14.58 9.10
C SER A 36 -13.02 -14.05 9.75
N THR A 37 -11.97 -13.82 8.94
CA THR A 37 -10.70 -13.30 9.41
C THR A 37 -10.60 -11.78 9.33
N HIS A 38 -11.68 -11.10 8.92
CA HIS A 38 -11.70 -9.65 8.81
C HIS A 38 -11.47 -8.99 10.18
N GLN A 39 -10.52 -8.05 10.23
CA GLN A 39 -10.25 -7.23 11.41
C GLN A 39 -10.78 -5.83 11.17
N LYS A 40 -11.73 -5.38 12.02
CA LYS A 40 -12.41 -4.10 11.84
C LYS A 40 -11.48 -2.89 11.84
N ASP A 41 -10.35 -2.98 12.56
CA ASP A 41 -9.43 -1.86 12.73
C ASP A 41 -8.32 -1.82 11.69
N LYS A 42 -8.34 -2.75 10.74
CA LYS A 42 -7.31 -2.83 9.70
C LYS A 42 -7.91 -2.79 8.31
N PHE A 43 -7.18 -2.12 7.40
CA PHE A 43 -7.62 -1.88 6.04
C PHE A 43 -6.91 -2.81 5.06
N HIS A 44 -7.59 -3.09 3.95
CA HIS A 44 -7.01 -3.74 2.77
C HIS A 44 -6.86 -2.66 1.69
N ILE A 45 -5.64 -2.44 1.24
CA ILE A 45 -5.37 -1.38 0.26
C ILE A 45 -4.75 -1.94 -1.01
N LYS A 46 -4.97 -1.23 -2.11
CA LYS A 46 -4.29 -1.47 -3.37
C LYS A 46 -3.47 -0.23 -3.72
N ILE A 47 -2.19 -0.44 -3.99
CA ILE A 47 -1.26 0.62 -4.37
C ILE A 47 -0.99 0.49 -5.86
N LEU A 48 -1.32 1.55 -6.62
CA LEU A 48 -1.04 1.63 -8.05
C LEU A 48 0.05 2.67 -8.25
N ILE A 49 1.17 2.23 -8.83
CA ILE A 49 2.34 3.08 -9.05
C ILE A 49 2.66 3.13 -10.52
N LYS A 50 2.90 4.33 -11.04
CA LYS A 50 3.50 4.53 -12.35
C LYS A 50 4.95 4.94 -12.14
N SER A 51 5.88 4.11 -12.64
CA SER A 51 7.31 4.38 -12.47
C SER A 51 8.12 3.58 -13.50
N LYS A 52 8.81 4.29 -14.36
CA LYS A 52 9.74 3.65 -15.31
C LYS A 52 10.89 2.96 -14.59
N TYR A 53 11.35 3.55 -13.51
CA TYR A 53 12.41 2.97 -12.69
C TYR A 53 11.99 1.63 -12.09
N LEU A 54 10.80 1.57 -11.47
CA LEU A 54 10.33 0.35 -10.81
C LEU A 54 9.86 -0.71 -11.79
N GLN A 55 9.47 -0.35 -13.01
CA GLN A 55 9.13 -1.33 -14.05
C GLN A 55 10.31 -2.24 -14.41
N ASN A 56 11.53 -1.73 -14.27
CA ASN A 56 12.74 -2.49 -14.56
C ASN A 56 13.23 -3.31 -13.38
N GLU A 57 12.56 -3.19 -12.24
CA GLU A 57 12.88 -3.92 -11.03
C GLU A 57 11.92 -5.11 -10.86
N LYS A 58 12.38 -6.17 -10.24
CA LYS A 58 11.50 -7.30 -9.93
C LYS A 58 10.43 -6.85 -8.95
N LYS A 59 9.18 -7.22 -9.22
CA LYS A 59 8.04 -6.84 -8.36
C LYS A 59 8.26 -7.23 -6.91
N ILE A 60 8.84 -8.40 -6.65
CA ILE A 60 9.12 -8.86 -5.30
C ILE A 60 10.07 -7.92 -4.55
N GLU A 61 11.06 -7.36 -5.25
CA GLU A 61 11.99 -6.41 -4.64
C GLU A 61 11.28 -5.10 -4.26
N THR A 62 10.42 -4.61 -5.15
CA THR A 62 9.61 -3.43 -4.85
C THR A 62 8.66 -3.66 -3.68
N MET A 63 8.02 -4.83 -3.61
CA MET A 63 7.16 -5.19 -2.48
C MET A 63 7.92 -5.21 -1.16
N ARG A 64 9.12 -5.77 -1.15
CA ARG A 64 9.97 -5.78 0.06
C ARG A 64 10.28 -4.37 0.55
N LYS A 65 10.61 -3.48 -0.39
CA LYS A 65 10.87 -2.07 -0.06
C LYS A 65 9.63 -1.39 0.53
N ILE A 66 8.47 -1.61 -0.07
CA ILE A 66 7.21 -1.04 0.39
C ILE A 66 6.85 -1.55 1.78
N TYR A 67 6.99 -2.85 2.04
CA TYR A 67 6.74 -3.40 3.37
C TYR A 67 7.67 -2.80 4.42
N LYS A 68 8.92 -2.56 4.06
CA LYS A 68 9.87 -1.93 4.95
C LYS A 68 9.53 -0.48 5.24
N ILE A 69 9.16 0.27 4.19
CA ILE A 69 8.74 1.67 4.29
C ILE A 69 7.50 1.82 5.17
N LEU A 70 6.53 0.91 5.01
CA LEU A 70 5.24 0.96 5.69
C LEU A 70 5.15 0.05 6.92
N ASP A 71 6.28 -0.35 7.48
CA ASP A 71 6.31 -1.32 8.58
C ASP A 71 5.37 -0.96 9.74
N GLN A 72 5.37 0.30 10.16
CA GLN A 72 4.51 0.75 11.26
C GLN A 72 3.03 0.69 10.89
N GLU A 73 2.69 1.12 9.68
CA GLU A 73 1.31 1.10 9.19
C GLU A 73 0.79 -0.32 9.01
N ILE A 74 1.64 -1.22 8.52
CA ILE A 74 1.28 -2.62 8.36
C ILE A 74 0.97 -3.26 9.72
N LYS A 75 1.78 -2.99 10.73
CA LYS A 75 1.57 -3.55 12.07
C LYS A 75 0.28 -3.07 12.71
N LYS A 76 -0.10 -1.79 12.49
CA LYS A 76 -1.20 -1.15 13.21
C LYS A 76 -2.47 -1.01 12.41
N HIS A 77 -2.40 -0.77 11.11
CA HIS A 77 -3.54 -0.30 10.33
C HIS A 77 -3.81 -1.04 9.03
N ILE A 78 -2.86 -1.80 8.51
CA ILE A 78 -3.00 -2.45 7.21
C ILE A 78 -2.98 -3.96 7.39
N HIS A 79 -4.04 -4.63 6.88
CA HIS A 79 -4.12 -6.08 6.89
C HIS A 79 -3.45 -6.69 5.64
N SER A 80 -3.71 -6.10 4.47
CA SER A 80 -3.11 -6.59 3.22
C SER A 80 -2.84 -5.46 2.25
N ILE A 81 -1.82 -5.66 1.39
CA ILE A 81 -1.44 -4.74 0.33
C ILE A 81 -1.40 -5.49 -0.99
N GLN A 82 -2.09 -4.95 -1.99
CA GLN A 82 -1.92 -5.35 -3.38
C GLN A 82 -1.11 -4.27 -4.09
N LEU A 83 -0.20 -4.67 -4.96
CA LEU A 83 0.67 -3.74 -5.68
C LEU A 83 0.54 -3.94 -7.19
N LYS A 84 0.32 -2.83 -7.91
CA LYS A 84 0.39 -2.80 -9.36
C LYS A 84 1.35 -1.70 -9.80
N ILE A 85 2.32 -2.06 -10.65
CA ILE A 85 3.30 -1.13 -11.21
C ILE A 85 3.11 -1.06 -12.71
N ASN A 86 2.91 0.15 -13.19
CA ASN A 86 2.75 0.44 -14.63
C ASN A 86 3.95 1.20 -15.17
#